data_640686ae7e9cda994922b253c956b424
#
_entry.id   640686ae7e9cda994922b253c956b424
#
_cell.length_a   1.000
_cell.length_b   1.000
_cell.length_c   1.000
_cell.angle_alpha   90.00
_cell.angle_beta   90.00
_cell.angle_gamma   90.00
#
_symmetry.space_group_name_H-M   'P 1'
#
loop_
_entity.id
_entity.type
_entity.pdbx_description
1 polymer ?
#
loop_
_entity_poly.entity_id
_entity_poly.type
_entity_poly.pdbx_seq_one_letter_code
_entity_poly.pdbx_strand_id
1 'polypeptide(L)'
;MSPEEAEKADELREMEEQFRMAIRDAVNRGTRKPYYWGGLKGYHQLESIAQAMHAMPVSGDAYFGRLIQQVDRVLEKNRILAGSIDKAYTWLLRISACLHYPPRLYQDTPLPTRQQVMQDMQALLTSFENEAQGQRILLSLYSGLRKRWELFGSDLLHCFEVPGLPQDNLKIESLFGRLRSHQRRISGRKSTQPLRDFGQYQILFAAESEEQLLEQFRGVSVQDYQKHLKLQGQAEGLRKFLARLHRNPGKTMRVLAEQYAAHLSSPDLHTV
;
A
#
# COMPACT_ATOMS: atom_id res chain seq x y z
N MET A 1 -16.59 -7.53 52.74
CA MET A 1 -15.48 -7.56 51.82
C MET A 1 -14.31 -6.89 52.51
N SER A 2 -13.24 -7.65 52.78
CA SER A 2 -12.04 -7.09 53.39
C SER A 2 -11.32 -6.14 52.43
N PRO A 3 -10.48 -5.20 52.93
CA PRO A 3 -9.68 -4.35 52.03
C PRO A 3 -8.85 -5.14 51.02
N GLU A 4 -8.29 -6.27 51.40
CA GLU A 4 -7.54 -7.18 50.51
C GLU A 4 -8.41 -7.85 49.43
N GLU A 5 -9.65 -8.19 49.76
CA GLU A 5 -10.60 -8.73 48.77
C GLU A 5 -11.04 -7.66 47.76
N ALA A 6 -11.16 -6.39 48.19
CA ALA A 6 -11.48 -5.27 47.30
C ALA A 6 -10.32 -4.97 46.34
N GLU A 7 -9.08 -4.94 46.82
CA GLU A 7 -7.89 -4.73 46.02
C GLU A 7 -7.69 -5.84 44.95
N LYS A 8 -7.84 -7.10 45.35
CA LYS A 8 -7.88 -8.23 44.40
C LYS A 8 -8.96 -8.13 43.34
N ALA A 9 -10.14 -7.69 43.73
CA ALA A 9 -11.25 -7.53 42.78
C ALA A 9 -10.97 -6.41 41.74
N ASP A 10 -10.30 -5.33 42.14
CA ASP A 10 -9.91 -4.25 41.24
C ASP A 10 -8.78 -4.65 40.31
N GLU A 11 -7.78 -5.38 40.80
CA GLU A 11 -6.72 -5.96 39.94
C GLU A 11 -7.30 -6.88 38.86
N LEU A 12 -8.24 -7.75 39.22
CA LEU A 12 -8.89 -8.65 38.26
C LEU A 12 -9.69 -7.89 37.19
N ARG A 13 -10.39 -6.81 37.56
CA ARG A 13 -11.11 -5.95 36.61
C ARG A 13 -10.16 -5.26 35.66
N GLU A 14 -9.02 -4.77 36.12
CA GLU A 14 -8.01 -4.14 35.31
C GLU A 14 -7.42 -5.14 34.28
N MET A 15 -7.09 -6.35 34.69
CA MET A 15 -6.63 -7.42 33.81
C MET A 15 -7.69 -7.78 32.77
N GLU A 16 -8.95 -7.89 33.15
CA GLU A 16 -10.05 -8.17 32.22
C GLU A 16 -10.16 -7.08 31.14
N GLU A 17 -10.07 -5.81 31.52
CA GLU A 17 -10.11 -4.70 30.55
C GLU A 17 -8.90 -4.72 29.62
N GLN A 18 -7.72 -5.09 30.10
CA GLN A 18 -6.53 -5.28 29.26
C GLN A 18 -6.75 -6.39 28.22
N PHE A 19 -7.36 -7.52 28.60
CA PHE A 19 -7.71 -8.57 27.63
C PHE A 19 -8.74 -8.12 26.62
N ARG A 20 -9.75 -7.37 27.03
CA ARG A 20 -10.73 -6.79 26.09
C ARG A 20 -10.08 -5.85 25.08
N MET A 21 -9.17 -5.00 25.51
CA MET A 21 -8.41 -4.12 24.62
C MET A 21 -7.55 -4.91 23.65
N ALA A 22 -6.86 -5.95 24.11
CA ALA A 22 -6.03 -6.83 23.28
C ALA A 22 -6.88 -7.55 22.21
N ILE A 23 -8.02 -8.10 22.58
CA ILE A 23 -8.97 -8.75 21.66
C ILE A 23 -9.46 -7.74 20.59
N ARG A 24 -9.86 -6.55 21.03
CA ARG A 24 -10.32 -5.47 20.11
C ARG A 24 -9.22 -5.06 19.14
N ASP A 25 -7.99 -4.93 19.59
CA ASP A 25 -6.85 -4.61 18.74
C ASP A 25 -6.58 -5.73 17.72
N ALA A 26 -6.57 -7.00 18.14
CA ALA A 26 -6.38 -8.14 17.25
C ALA A 26 -7.45 -8.19 16.14
N VAL A 27 -8.73 -7.98 16.48
CA VAL A 27 -9.85 -7.98 15.53
C VAL A 27 -9.77 -6.79 14.58
N ASN A 28 -9.44 -5.60 15.06
CA ASN A 28 -9.42 -4.37 14.26
C ASN A 28 -8.22 -4.32 13.31
N ARG A 29 -7.07 -4.90 13.66
CA ARG A 29 -5.90 -4.99 12.77
C ARG A 29 -6.19 -5.76 11.49
N GLY A 30 -7.10 -6.74 11.54
CA GLY A 30 -7.47 -7.56 10.38
C GLY A 30 -8.22 -6.83 9.27
N THR A 31 -8.74 -5.64 9.51
CA THR A 31 -9.69 -4.97 8.60
C THR A 31 -9.09 -3.87 7.72
N ARG A 32 -7.81 -3.52 7.86
CA ARG A 32 -7.17 -2.43 7.09
C ARG A 32 -6.80 -2.87 5.68
N LYS A 33 -7.46 -2.25 4.68
CA LYS A 33 -7.06 -2.32 3.27
C LYS A 33 -5.64 -1.75 3.08
N PRO A 34 -4.83 -2.18 2.08
CA PRO A 34 -5.23 -3.02 0.94
C PRO A 34 -4.98 -4.52 1.13
N TYR A 35 -4.30 -4.94 2.20
CA TYR A 35 -3.87 -6.33 2.36
C TYR A 35 -4.65 -7.01 3.48
N TYR A 36 -5.53 -7.95 3.12
CA TYR A 36 -6.32 -8.76 4.06
C TYR A 36 -5.51 -9.79 4.89
N TRP A 37 -4.18 -9.73 4.82
CA TRP A 37 -3.25 -10.54 5.64
C TRP A 37 -3.41 -10.29 7.16
N GLY A 38 -4.02 -9.17 7.53
CA GLY A 38 -4.35 -8.88 8.91
C GLY A 38 -5.21 -9.95 9.57
N GLY A 39 -6.03 -10.69 8.79
CA GLY A 39 -6.88 -11.76 9.30
C GLY A 39 -6.07 -12.90 9.93
N LEU A 40 -5.01 -13.40 9.26
CA LEU A 40 -4.17 -14.47 9.81
C LEU A 40 -3.36 -14.00 11.03
N LYS A 41 -2.76 -12.81 10.97
CA LYS A 41 -2.09 -12.22 12.12
C LYS A 41 -3.02 -12.01 13.30
N GLY A 42 -4.24 -11.53 13.04
CA GLY A 42 -5.27 -11.35 14.04
C GLY A 42 -5.69 -12.68 14.67
N TYR A 43 -5.79 -13.75 13.86
CA TYR A 43 -6.08 -15.09 14.33
C TYR A 43 -5.00 -15.60 15.27
N HIS A 44 -3.73 -15.56 14.88
CA HIS A 44 -2.61 -15.98 15.75
C HIS A 44 -2.45 -15.12 17.01
N GLN A 45 -2.75 -13.83 16.92
CA GLN A 45 -2.77 -12.97 18.09
C GLN A 45 -3.92 -13.36 19.04
N LEU A 46 -5.09 -13.70 18.53
CA LEU A 46 -6.21 -14.24 19.32
C LEU A 46 -5.88 -15.57 19.95
N GLU A 47 -5.16 -16.48 19.26
CA GLU A 47 -4.67 -17.73 19.84
C GLU A 47 -3.75 -17.47 21.03
N SER A 48 -2.79 -16.54 20.89
CA SER A 48 -1.89 -16.17 21.97
C SER A 48 -2.63 -15.55 23.16
N ILE A 49 -3.65 -14.72 22.90
CA ILE A 49 -4.51 -14.14 23.93
C ILE A 49 -5.30 -15.26 24.66
N ALA A 50 -5.90 -16.17 23.91
CA ALA A 50 -6.64 -17.30 24.48
C ALA A 50 -5.75 -18.17 25.36
N GLN A 51 -4.53 -18.50 24.92
CA GLN A 51 -3.57 -19.24 25.71
C GLN A 51 -3.23 -18.51 27.03
N ALA A 52 -3.01 -17.19 26.98
CA ALA A 52 -2.76 -16.41 28.17
C ALA A 52 -3.96 -16.39 29.12
N MET A 53 -5.20 -16.26 28.58
CA MET A 53 -6.43 -16.29 29.37
C MET A 53 -6.65 -17.65 30.05
N HIS A 54 -6.36 -18.75 29.37
CA HIS A 54 -6.45 -20.11 29.95
C HIS A 54 -5.38 -20.40 31.00
N ALA A 55 -4.22 -19.73 30.94
CA ALA A 55 -3.14 -19.88 31.91
C ALA A 55 -3.44 -19.10 33.22
N MET A 56 -4.42 -18.21 33.22
CA MET A 56 -4.78 -17.47 34.42
C MET A 56 -5.54 -18.36 35.42
N PRO A 57 -5.27 -18.20 36.72
CA PRO A 57 -6.09 -18.86 37.75
C PRO A 57 -7.54 -18.40 37.59
N VAL A 58 -8.42 -19.35 37.37
CA VAL A 58 -9.86 -19.07 37.19
C VAL A 58 -10.40 -18.43 38.48
N SER A 59 -10.48 -17.11 38.48
CA SER A 59 -11.35 -16.41 39.43
C SER A 59 -12.77 -16.76 39.04
N GLY A 60 -13.65 -17.07 40.01
CA GLY A 60 -15.05 -17.47 39.75
C GLY A 60 -15.93 -16.42 39.06
N ASP A 61 -15.33 -15.51 38.26
CA ASP A 61 -16.04 -14.50 37.49
C ASP A 61 -16.68 -15.14 36.24
N ALA A 62 -17.98 -15.31 36.32
CA ALA A 62 -18.82 -15.83 35.24
C ALA A 62 -18.73 -15.01 33.94
N TYR A 63 -18.33 -13.74 34.03
CA TYR A 63 -18.20 -12.87 32.88
C TYR A 63 -16.88 -13.18 32.09
N PHE A 64 -15.76 -13.29 32.79
CA PHE A 64 -14.49 -13.66 32.19
C PHE A 64 -14.54 -15.06 31.57
N GLY A 65 -15.19 -16.02 32.24
CA GLY A 65 -15.42 -17.35 31.69
C GLY A 65 -16.21 -17.32 30.37
N ARG A 66 -17.23 -16.46 30.25
CA ARG A 66 -17.98 -16.29 28.98
C ARG A 66 -17.13 -15.66 27.89
N LEU A 67 -16.25 -14.72 28.22
CA LEU A 67 -15.32 -14.11 27.24
C LEU A 67 -14.36 -15.14 26.68
N ILE A 68 -13.75 -15.99 27.52
CA ILE A 68 -12.89 -17.11 27.08
C ILE A 68 -13.67 -18.01 26.13
N GLN A 69 -14.85 -18.47 26.51
CA GLN A 69 -15.67 -19.34 25.65
C GLN A 69 -16.01 -18.71 24.31
N GLN A 70 -16.23 -17.40 24.24
CA GLN A 70 -16.47 -16.69 22.98
C GLN A 70 -15.22 -16.69 22.09
N VAL A 71 -14.05 -16.40 22.66
CA VAL A 71 -12.77 -16.43 21.93
C VAL A 71 -12.50 -17.83 21.39
N ASP A 72 -12.63 -18.86 22.22
CA ASP A 72 -12.43 -20.26 21.82
C ASP A 72 -13.38 -20.67 20.68
N ARG A 73 -14.64 -20.27 20.77
CA ARG A 73 -15.62 -20.56 19.69
C ARG A 73 -15.23 -19.89 18.38
N VAL A 74 -14.71 -18.67 18.41
CA VAL A 74 -14.24 -17.96 17.19
C VAL A 74 -13.01 -18.63 16.63
N LEU A 75 -12.05 -19.02 17.46
CA LEU A 75 -10.84 -19.73 17.06
C LEU A 75 -11.18 -21.08 16.42
N GLU A 76 -12.01 -21.88 17.07
CA GLU A 76 -12.41 -23.20 16.55
C GLU A 76 -13.17 -23.08 15.22
N LYS A 77 -14.10 -22.12 15.11
CA LYS A 77 -14.84 -21.87 13.87
C LYS A 77 -13.93 -21.55 12.68
N ASN A 78 -12.81 -20.90 12.91
CA ASN A 78 -11.91 -20.42 11.86
C ASN A 78 -10.64 -21.30 11.73
N ARG A 79 -10.44 -22.28 12.55
CA ARG A 79 -9.22 -23.11 12.62
C ARG A 79 -8.83 -23.73 11.28
N ILE A 80 -9.77 -24.35 10.58
CA ILE A 80 -9.51 -25.00 9.28
C ILE A 80 -9.12 -23.96 8.22
N LEU A 81 -9.81 -22.81 8.21
CA LEU A 81 -9.54 -21.74 7.27
C LEU A 81 -8.16 -21.11 7.53
N ALA A 82 -7.85 -20.80 8.79
CA ALA A 82 -6.57 -20.24 9.19
C ALA A 82 -5.41 -21.20 8.82
N GLY A 83 -5.53 -22.49 9.12
CA GLY A 83 -4.53 -23.48 8.75
C GLY A 83 -4.34 -23.62 7.23
N SER A 84 -5.40 -23.49 6.45
CA SER A 84 -5.31 -23.52 4.98
C SER A 84 -4.61 -22.26 4.43
N ILE A 85 -4.87 -21.09 5.02
CA ILE A 85 -4.22 -19.83 4.63
C ILE A 85 -2.74 -19.85 5.04
N ASP A 86 -2.41 -20.41 6.17
CA ASP A 86 -1.03 -20.53 6.67
C ASP A 86 -0.18 -21.41 5.74
N LYS A 87 -0.72 -22.54 5.32
CA LYS A 87 -0.10 -23.38 4.29
C LYS A 87 0.08 -22.63 2.95
N ALA A 88 -0.95 -21.90 2.51
CA ALA A 88 -0.88 -21.10 1.30
C ALA A 88 0.22 -20.03 1.40
N TYR A 89 0.36 -19.39 2.55
CA TYR A 89 1.43 -18.42 2.81
C TYR A 89 2.82 -19.06 2.78
N THR A 90 2.97 -20.24 3.37
CA THR A 90 4.22 -21.00 3.29
C THR A 90 4.63 -21.29 1.84
N TRP A 91 3.69 -21.64 0.97
CA TRP A 91 3.96 -21.83 -0.45
C TRP A 91 4.39 -20.52 -1.15
N LEU A 92 3.74 -19.40 -0.84
CA LEU A 92 4.17 -18.08 -1.37
C LEU A 92 5.59 -17.72 -0.93
N LEU A 93 5.98 -18.04 0.31
CA LEU A 93 7.35 -17.84 0.78
C LEU A 93 8.35 -18.73 0.04
N ARG A 94 8.02 -20.01 -0.23
CA ARG A 94 8.87 -20.92 -1.02
C ARG A 94 9.06 -20.41 -2.46
N ILE A 95 7.99 -19.91 -3.09
CA ILE A 95 8.04 -19.32 -4.43
C ILE A 95 8.91 -18.04 -4.40
N SER A 96 8.73 -17.20 -3.41
CA SER A 96 9.52 -15.99 -3.22
C SER A 96 11.01 -16.32 -3.07
N ALA A 97 11.36 -17.33 -2.28
CA ALA A 97 12.73 -17.80 -2.12
C ALA A 97 13.31 -18.38 -3.43
N CYS A 98 12.53 -19.17 -4.18
CA CYS A 98 12.92 -19.72 -5.48
C CYS A 98 13.22 -18.61 -6.50
N LEU A 99 12.48 -17.52 -6.45
CA LEU A 99 12.70 -16.32 -7.28
C LEU A 99 13.78 -15.37 -6.71
N HIS A 100 14.46 -15.73 -5.63
CA HIS A 100 15.42 -14.87 -4.93
C HIS A 100 14.85 -13.47 -4.60
N TYR A 101 13.59 -13.42 -4.18
CA TYR A 101 12.88 -12.19 -3.85
C TYR A 101 12.54 -12.12 -2.35
N PRO A 102 12.63 -10.97 -1.68
CA PRO A 102 13.10 -9.68 -2.18
C PRO A 102 14.63 -9.64 -2.35
N PRO A 103 15.14 -8.86 -3.32
CA PRO A 103 16.58 -8.82 -3.66
C PRO A 103 17.49 -8.51 -2.47
N ARG A 104 17.01 -7.73 -1.51
CA ARG A 104 17.79 -7.33 -0.31
C ARG A 104 18.27 -8.50 0.55
N LEU A 105 17.54 -9.61 0.55
CA LEU A 105 17.90 -10.80 1.31
C LEU A 105 19.05 -11.58 0.69
N TYR A 106 19.37 -11.29 -0.58
CA TYR A 106 20.33 -12.03 -1.40
C TYR A 106 21.45 -11.15 -1.95
N GLN A 107 21.71 -9.97 -1.33
CA GLN A 107 22.70 -9.01 -1.83
C GLN A 107 24.11 -9.60 -1.98
N ASP A 108 24.51 -10.48 -1.07
CA ASP A 108 25.84 -11.11 -1.04
C ASP A 108 25.86 -12.51 -1.67
N THR A 109 24.74 -12.95 -2.24
CA THR A 109 24.61 -14.27 -2.86
C THR A 109 24.64 -14.11 -4.39
N PRO A 110 25.47 -14.87 -5.11
CA PRO A 110 25.46 -14.83 -6.56
C PRO A 110 24.07 -15.25 -7.07
N LEU A 111 23.54 -14.46 -8.01
CA LEU A 111 22.26 -14.78 -8.61
C LEU A 111 22.35 -16.08 -9.42
N PRO A 112 21.36 -16.96 -9.35
CA PRO A 112 21.29 -18.14 -10.18
C PRO A 112 21.12 -17.76 -11.65
N THR A 113 21.40 -18.71 -12.55
CA THR A 113 21.05 -18.54 -13.95
C THR A 113 19.54 -18.65 -14.17
N ARG A 114 19.03 -18.03 -15.24
CA ARG A 114 17.63 -18.18 -15.63
C ARG A 114 17.21 -19.65 -15.73
N GLN A 115 18.06 -20.48 -16.33
CA GLN A 115 17.79 -21.91 -16.50
C GLN A 115 17.62 -22.61 -15.14
N GLN A 116 18.47 -22.28 -14.17
CA GLN A 116 18.36 -22.81 -12.81
C GLN A 116 17.02 -22.42 -12.16
N VAL A 117 16.66 -21.12 -12.22
CA VAL A 117 15.38 -20.66 -11.66
C VAL A 117 14.17 -21.32 -12.33
N MET A 118 14.24 -21.53 -13.67
CA MET A 118 13.20 -22.25 -14.40
C MET A 118 13.03 -23.69 -13.91
N GLN A 119 14.13 -24.41 -13.70
CA GLN A 119 14.13 -25.79 -13.21
C GLN A 119 13.61 -25.86 -11.77
N ASP A 120 14.09 -24.99 -10.91
CA ASP A 120 13.70 -24.93 -9.50
C ASP A 120 12.21 -24.59 -9.35
N MET A 121 11.70 -23.65 -10.15
CA MET A 121 10.30 -23.29 -10.15
C MET A 121 9.42 -24.43 -10.69
N GLN A 122 9.86 -25.15 -11.72
CA GLN A 122 9.10 -26.30 -12.23
C GLN A 122 9.01 -27.42 -11.18
N ALA A 123 10.12 -27.72 -10.50
CA ALA A 123 10.14 -28.69 -9.41
C ALA A 123 9.24 -28.25 -8.24
N LEU A 124 9.28 -26.97 -7.89
CA LEU A 124 8.45 -26.38 -6.85
C LEU A 124 6.95 -26.49 -7.20
N LEU A 125 6.57 -26.15 -8.43
CA LEU A 125 5.17 -26.26 -8.88
C LEU A 125 4.67 -27.71 -8.88
N THR A 126 5.49 -28.68 -9.27
CA THR A 126 5.16 -30.09 -9.20
C THR A 126 4.93 -30.54 -7.73
N SER A 127 5.80 -30.12 -6.82
CA SER A 127 5.63 -30.40 -5.40
C SER A 127 4.36 -29.74 -4.82
N PHE A 128 4.06 -28.52 -5.27
CA PHE A 128 2.85 -27.81 -4.85
C PHE A 128 1.58 -28.49 -5.35
N GLU A 129 1.57 -28.97 -6.59
CA GLU A 129 0.44 -29.72 -7.17
C GLU A 129 0.07 -30.92 -6.30
N ASN A 130 1.08 -31.71 -5.90
CA ASN A 130 0.88 -32.89 -5.07
C ASN A 130 0.29 -32.54 -3.69
N GLU A 131 0.78 -31.47 -3.04
CA GLU A 131 0.27 -31.07 -1.74
C GLU A 131 -1.11 -30.39 -1.82
N ALA A 132 -1.42 -29.74 -2.93
CA ALA A 132 -2.69 -29.04 -3.13
C ALA A 132 -3.87 -29.98 -3.34
N GLN A 133 -3.62 -31.25 -3.69
CA GLN A 133 -4.68 -32.25 -3.92
C GLN A 133 -5.57 -32.41 -2.68
N GLY A 134 -6.89 -32.34 -2.89
CA GLY A 134 -7.87 -32.42 -1.82
C GLY A 134 -8.03 -31.15 -0.96
N GLN A 135 -7.22 -30.11 -1.19
CA GLN A 135 -7.26 -28.86 -0.43
C GLN A 135 -7.72 -27.69 -1.32
N ARG A 136 -9.02 -27.36 -1.29
CA ARG A 136 -9.63 -26.38 -2.20
C ARG A 136 -8.89 -25.03 -2.29
N ILE A 137 -8.41 -24.47 -1.17
CA ILE A 137 -7.71 -23.18 -1.13
C ILE A 137 -6.36 -23.28 -1.81
N LEU A 138 -5.59 -24.33 -1.48
CA LEU A 138 -4.28 -24.58 -2.10
C LEU A 138 -4.40 -24.87 -3.59
N LEU A 139 -5.40 -25.65 -3.99
CA LEU A 139 -5.64 -25.95 -5.40
C LEU A 139 -5.99 -24.69 -6.21
N SER A 140 -6.79 -23.80 -5.65
CA SER A 140 -7.10 -22.52 -6.28
C SER A 140 -5.86 -21.62 -6.41
N LEU A 141 -5.00 -21.58 -5.38
CA LEU A 141 -3.74 -20.84 -5.43
C LEU A 141 -2.78 -21.44 -6.47
N TYR A 142 -2.60 -22.76 -6.44
CA TYR A 142 -1.76 -23.49 -7.39
C TYR A 142 -2.19 -23.25 -8.84
N SER A 143 -3.47 -23.44 -9.16
CA SER A 143 -3.97 -23.25 -10.52
C SER A 143 -3.78 -21.81 -11.02
N GLY A 144 -4.00 -20.81 -10.15
CA GLY A 144 -3.76 -19.42 -10.47
C GLY A 144 -2.27 -19.10 -10.71
N LEU A 145 -1.37 -19.67 -9.91
CA LEU A 145 0.07 -19.50 -10.07
C LEU A 145 0.60 -20.20 -11.31
N ARG A 146 0.19 -21.46 -11.53
CA ARG A 146 0.58 -22.25 -12.70
C ARG A 146 0.20 -21.55 -14.00
N LYS A 147 -1.05 -21.08 -14.10
CA LYS A 147 -1.51 -20.32 -15.27
C LYS A 147 -0.67 -19.08 -15.54
N ARG A 148 -0.32 -18.32 -14.50
CA ARG A 148 0.53 -17.12 -14.65
C ARG A 148 1.96 -17.50 -15.04
N TRP A 149 2.48 -18.57 -14.48
CA TRP A 149 3.80 -19.06 -14.81
C TRP A 149 3.90 -19.54 -16.27
N GLU A 150 2.90 -20.26 -16.75
CA GLU A 150 2.82 -20.71 -18.16
C GLU A 150 2.73 -19.52 -19.13
N LEU A 151 2.02 -18.45 -18.75
CA LEU A 151 1.82 -17.28 -19.61
C LEU A 151 3.02 -16.30 -19.57
N PHE A 152 3.65 -16.12 -18.44
CA PHE A 152 4.60 -15.01 -18.21
C PHE A 152 5.94 -15.45 -17.63
N GLY A 153 6.13 -16.74 -17.28
CA GLY A 153 7.34 -17.19 -16.59
C GLY A 153 8.63 -16.90 -17.35
N SER A 154 8.62 -17.05 -18.69
CA SER A 154 9.74 -16.68 -19.51
C SER A 154 10.09 -15.20 -19.41
N ASP A 155 9.08 -14.33 -19.39
CA ASP A 155 9.28 -12.88 -19.43
C ASP A 155 9.67 -12.31 -18.06
N LEU A 156 9.31 -13.02 -16.97
CA LEU A 156 9.64 -12.61 -15.60
C LEU A 156 11.12 -12.81 -15.24
N LEU A 157 11.87 -13.60 -16.00
CA LEU A 157 13.22 -14.04 -15.64
C LEU A 157 14.35 -13.30 -16.36
N HIS A 158 14.06 -12.24 -17.10
CA HIS A 158 15.10 -11.45 -17.80
C HIS A 158 16.16 -10.84 -16.86
N CYS A 159 15.78 -10.56 -15.61
CA CYS A 159 16.70 -10.05 -14.59
C CYS A 159 17.84 -11.03 -14.24
N PHE A 160 17.67 -12.32 -14.53
CA PHE A 160 18.72 -13.33 -14.35
C PHE A 160 19.64 -13.50 -15.57
N GLU A 161 19.30 -12.87 -16.69
CA GLU A 161 20.10 -12.92 -17.94
C GLU A 161 20.84 -11.61 -18.18
N VAL A 162 20.24 -10.49 -17.83
CA VAL A 162 20.76 -9.16 -18.13
C VAL A 162 21.40 -8.57 -16.88
N PRO A 163 22.74 -8.42 -16.86
CA PRO A 163 23.42 -7.82 -15.73
C PRO A 163 22.91 -6.41 -15.43
N GLY A 164 22.60 -6.14 -14.16
CA GLY A 164 22.10 -4.83 -13.70
C GLY A 164 20.61 -4.60 -13.90
N LEU A 165 19.88 -5.52 -14.53
CA LEU A 165 18.43 -5.43 -14.60
C LEU A 165 17.81 -5.74 -13.23
N PRO A 166 17.03 -4.83 -12.63
CA PRO A 166 16.41 -5.07 -11.33
C PRO A 166 15.37 -6.18 -11.42
N GLN A 167 15.25 -6.98 -10.34
CA GLN A 167 14.26 -8.06 -10.23
C GLN A 167 12.82 -7.55 -10.03
N ASP A 168 12.66 -6.26 -9.74
CA ASP A 168 11.36 -5.65 -9.52
C ASP A 168 11.26 -4.26 -10.14
N ASN A 169 10.03 -3.76 -10.21
CA ASN A 169 9.71 -2.42 -10.70
C ASN A 169 9.65 -1.37 -9.58
N LEU A 170 10.12 -1.67 -8.36
CA LEU A 170 9.96 -0.78 -7.21
C LEU A 170 10.57 0.60 -7.43
N LYS A 171 11.72 0.68 -8.12
CA LYS A 171 12.34 1.98 -8.47
C LYS A 171 11.45 2.77 -9.42
N ILE A 172 10.90 2.12 -10.45
CA ILE A 172 9.98 2.74 -11.42
C ILE A 172 8.67 3.11 -10.75
N GLU A 173 8.11 2.23 -9.93
CA GLU A 173 6.88 2.50 -9.18
C GLU A 173 7.07 3.64 -8.16
N SER A 174 8.22 3.69 -7.50
CA SER A 174 8.60 4.80 -6.61
C SER A 174 8.70 6.12 -7.36
N LEU A 175 9.32 6.11 -8.56
CA LEU A 175 9.37 7.27 -9.44
C LEU A 175 7.96 7.75 -9.82
N PHE A 176 7.11 6.84 -10.33
CA PHE A 176 5.72 7.18 -10.63
C PHE A 176 4.91 7.61 -9.40
N GLY A 177 5.20 7.06 -8.23
CA GLY A 177 4.62 7.47 -6.96
C GLY A 177 4.97 8.91 -6.61
N ARG A 178 6.25 9.27 -6.72
CA ARG A 178 6.74 10.65 -6.51
C ARG A 178 6.13 11.63 -7.50
N LEU A 179 6.08 11.27 -8.77
CA LEU A 179 5.46 12.07 -9.82
C LEU A 179 3.97 12.31 -9.59
N ARG A 180 3.22 11.26 -9.26
CA ARG A 180 1.79 11.38 -8.91
C ARG A 180 1.57 12.26 -7.68
N SER A 181 2.43 12.15 -6.67
CA SER A 181 2.35 12.97 -5.46
C SER A 181 2.66 14.44 -5.77
N HIS A 182 3.69 14.71 -6.58
CA HIS A 182 4.03 16.04 -7.03
C HIS A 182 2.90 16.65 -7.85
N GLN A 183 2.37 15.92 -8.82
CA GLN A 183 1.24 16.35 -9.63
C GLN A 183 -0.01 16.66 -8.80
N ARG A 184 -0.32 15.86 -7.79
CA ARG A 184 -1.44 16.12 -6.88
C ARG A 184 -1.24 17.40 -6.07
N ARG A 185 -0.03 17.70 -5.62
CA ARG A 185 0.28 18.94 -4.91
C ARG A 185 0.09 20.16 -5.80
N ILE A 186 0.56 20.11 -7.05
CA ILE A 186 0.49 21.25 -7.97
C ILE A 186 -0.93 21.42 -8.52
N SER A 187 -1.56 20.36 -9.00
CA SER A 187 -2.82 20.45 -9.76
C SER A 187 -4.07 20.16 -8.94
N GLY A 188 -3.94 19.54 -7.77
CA GLY A 188 -5.05 19.03 -6.98
C GLY A 188 -5.83 17.89 -7.64
N ARG A 189 -5.43 17.44 -8.85
CA ARG A 189 -6.12 16.42 -9.62
C ARG A 189 -5.61 15.02 -9.28
N LYS A 190 -6.54 14.07 -9.23
CA LYS A 190 -6.23 12.65 -9.04
C LYS A 190 -6.05 11.88 -10.36
N SER A 191 -6.32 12.54 -11.53
CA SER A 191 -6.26 11.88 -12.84
C SER A 191 -4.85 11.87 -13.40
N THR A 192 -4.53 10.84 -14.18
CA THR A 192 -3.22 10.64 -14.84
C THR A 192 -3.16 11.31 -16.23
N GLN A 193 -4.25 11.93 -16.69
CA GLN A 193 -4.34 12.55 -18.00
C GLN A 193 -3.33 13.68 -18.26
N PRO A 194 -2.91 14.48 -17.25
CA PRO A 194 -1.83 15.46 -17.41
C PRO A 194 -0.42 14.86 -17.49
N LEU A 195 -0.26 13.56 -17.46
CA LEU A 195 1.04 12.91 -17.75
C LEU A 195 1.53 13.13 -19.19
N ARG A 196 0.69 13.66 -20.08
CA ARG A 196 1.12 14.15 -21.40
C ARG A 196 2.11 15.33 -21.30
N ASP A 197 1.98 16.13 -20.22
CA ASP A 197 2.88 17.24 -19.93
C ASP A 197 4.15 16.80 -19.21
N PHE A 198 4.38 15.50 -19.14
CA PHE A 198 5.45 14.85 -18.38
C PHE A 198 6.83 15.20 -18.91
N GLY A 199 6.95 15.48 -20.19
CA GLY A 199 8.20 15.91 -20.81
C GLY A 199 8.82 17.14 -20.13
N GLN A 200 7.98 18.03 -19.59
CA GLN A 200 8.44 19.22 -18.87
C GLN A 200 9.04 18.91 -17.48
N TYR A 201 8.64 17.79 -16.87
CA TYR A 201 9.11 17.37 -15.53
C TYR A 201 10.16 16.25 -15.60
N GLN A 202 10.40 15.67 -16.77
CA GLN A 202 11.34 14.56 -16.96
C GLN A 202 12.73 14.94 -16.45
N ILE A 203 13.16 16.15 -16.72
CA ILE A 203 14.47 16.69 -16.31
C ILE A 203 14.63 16.66 -14.79
N LEU A 204 13.62 17.15 -14.06
CA LEU A 204 13.68 17.27 -12.59
C LEU A 204 13.67 15.93 -11.84
N PHE A 205 13.16 14.86 -12.48
CA PHE A 205 12.97 13.56 -11.82
C PHE A 205 13.89 12.47 -12.36
N ALA A 206 14.52 12.69 -13.50
CA ALA A 206 15.47 11.75 -14.08
C ALA A 206 16.92 12.01 -13.65
N ALA A 207 17.24 13.19 -13.10
CA ALA A 207 18.55 13.50 -12.59
C ALA A 207 18.82 12.75 -11.28
N GLU A 208 19.89 11.98 -11.20
CA GLU A 208 20.33 11.25 -10.01
C GLU A 208 21.28 12.08 -9.14
N SER A 209 21.90 13.14 -9.71
CA SER A 209 22.80 14.07 -9.01
C SER A 209 22.50 15.53 -9.37
N GLU A 210 23.03 16.45 -8.57
CA GLU A 210 22.91 17.89 -8.79
C GLU A 210 23.66 18.30 -10.08
N GLU A 211 24.80 17.69 -10.37
CA GLU A 211 25.58 17.94 -11.59
C GLU A 211 24.79 17.56 -12.84
N GLN A 212 24.14 16.39 -12.84
CA GLN A 212 23.26 15.97 -13.95
C GLN A 212 22.08 16.91 -14.13
N LEU A 213 21.51 17.41 -13.02
CA LEU A 213 20.43 18.38 -13.06
C LEU A 213 20.88 19.69 -13.72
N LEU A 214 22.04 20.22 -13.30
CA LEU A 214 22.62 21.43 -13.85
C LEU A 214 22.95 21.28 -15.34
N GLU A 215 23.49 20.13 -15.76
CA GLU A 215 23.79 19.83 -17.17
C GLU A 215 22.52 19.87 -18.03
N GLN A 216 21.44 19.27 -17.54
CA GLN A 216 20.14 19.26 -18.24
C GLN A 216 19.52 20.65 -18.32
N PHE A 217 19.73 21.52 -17.30
CA PHE A 217 19.27 22.90 -17.32
C PHE A 217 20.07 23.81 -18.24
N ARG A 218 21.33 23.51 -18.54
CA ARG A 218 22.17 24.33 -19.45
C ARG A 218 21.56 24.52 -20.83
N GLY A 219 20.76 23.55 -21.30
CA GLY A 219 20.06 23.63 -22.58
C GLY A 219 18.74 24.40 -22.56
N VAL A 220 18.27 24.85 -21.39
CA VAL A 220 16.97 25.53 -21.28
C VAL A 220 17.14 27.04 -21.42
N SER A 221 16.52 27.61 -22.45
CA SER A 221 16.47 29.06 -22.65
C SER A 221 15.69 29.76 -21.53
N VAL A 222 16.28 30.82 -20.95
CA VAL A 222 15.61 31.66 -19.94
C VAL A 222 14.29 32.24 -20.46
N GLN A 223 14.23 32.58 -21.75
CA GLN A 223 13.03 33.12 -22.39
C GLN A 223 11.92 32.07 -22.46
N ASP A 224 12.25 30.83 -22.87
CA ASP A 224 11.28 29.73 -22.89
C ASP A 224 10.78 29.38 -21.50
N TYR A 225 11.67 29.39 -20.49
CA TYR A 225 11.29 29.20 -19.10
C TYR A 225 10.29 30.26 -18.64
N GLN A 226 10.57 31.53 -18.89
CA GLN A 226 9.66 32.63 -18.51
C GLN A 226 8.32 32.57 -19.23
N LYS A 227 8.32 32.21 -20.52
CA LYS A 227 7.10 31.98 -21.31
C LYS A 227 6.24 30.86 -20.71
N HIS A 228 6.86 29.72 -20.40
CA HIS A 228 6.16 28.61 -19.77
C HIS A 228 5.65 28.94 -18.37
N LEU A 229 6.42 29.68 -17.57
CA LEU A 229 6.01 30.14 -16.25
C LEU A 229 4.75 31.02 -16.33
N LYS A 230 4.70 31.92 -17.31
CA LYS A 230 3.51 32.77 -17.57
C LYS A 230 2.29 31.95 -17.96
N LEU A 231 2.44 30.99 -18.87
CA LEU A 231 1.36 30.07 -19.28
C LEU A 231 0.87 29.22 -18.09
N GLN A 232 1.77 28.74 -17.27
CA GLN A 232 1.42 27.99 -16.05
C GLN A 232 0.65 28.87 -15.06
N GLY A 233 1.07 30.13 -14.88
CA GLY A 233 0.37 31.10 -14.02
C GLY A 233 -1.06 31.36 -14.49
N GLN A 234 -1.28 31.51 -15.80
CA GLN A 234 -2.60 31.65 -16.39
C GLN A 234 -3.48 30.42 -16.18
N ALA A 235 -2.94 29.21 -16.45
CA ALA A 235 -3.65 27.96 -16.24
C ALA A 235 -4.02 27.75 -14.76
N GLU A 236 -3.12 28.10 -13.83
CA GLU A 236 -3.37 28.03 -12.40
C GLU A 236 -4.43 29.05 -11.95
N GLY A 237 -4.44 30.25 -12.50
CA GLY A 237 -5.47 31.26 -12.27
C GLY A 237 -6.86 30.76 -12.66
N LEU A 238 -6.98 30.21 -13.87
CA LEU A 238 -8.21 29.61 -14.38
C LEU A 238 -8.66 28.42 -13.49
N ARG A 239 -7.75 27.56 -13.11
CA ARG A 239 -8.04 26.43 -12.21
C ARG A 239 -8.60 26.90 -10.86
N LYS A 240 -7.97 27.91 -10.25
CA LYS A 240 -8.43 28.51 -8.98
C LYS A 240 -9.80 29.14 -9.11
N PHE A 241 -10.06 29.82 -10.23
CA PHE A 241 -11.38 30.39 -10.53
C PHE A 241 -12.45 29.30 -10.64
N LEU A 242 -12.22 28.27 -11.46
CA LEU A 242 -13.16 27.15 -11.63
C LEU A 242 -13.41 26.39 -10.32
N ALA A 243 -12.39 26.20 -9.49
CA ALA A 243 -12.54 25.57 -8.18
C ALA A 243 -13.39 26.42 -7.21
N ARG A 244 -13.27 27.76 -7.25
CA ARG A 244 -14.13 28.69 -6.49
C ARG A 244 -15.55 28.71 -7.00
N LEU A 245 -15.72 28.75 -8.31
CA LEU A 245 -17.02 28.69 -8.97
C LEU A 245 -17.76 27.40 -8.59
N HIS A 246 -17.09 26.26 -8.59
CA HIS A 246 -17.68 24.98 -8.21
C HIS A 246 -18.09 24.91 -6.72
N ARG A 247 -17.29 25.51 -5.82
CA ARG A 247 -17.60 25.51 -4.37
C ARG A 247 -18.70 26.48 -3.97
N ASN A 248 -18.74 27.65 -4.60
CA ASN A 248 -19.63 28.74 -4.23
C ASN A 248 -19.99 29.61 -5.43
N PRO A 249 -20.86 29.12 -6.33
CA PRO A 249 -21.12 29.77 -7.62
C PRO A 249 -21.69 31.20 -7.46
N GLY A 250 -22.65 31.40 -6.57
CA GLY A 250 -23.28 32.70 -6.37
C GLY A 250 -22.32 33.78 -5.87
N LYS A 251 -21.46 33.45 -4.88
CA LYS A 251 -20.44 34.38 -4.39
C LYS A 251 -19.38 34.69 -5.45
N THR A 252 -18.95 33.68 -6.19
CA THR A 252 -17.90 33.83 -7.21
C THR A 252 -18.38 34.69 -8.38
N MET A 253 -19.62 34.51 -8.82
CA MET A 253 -20.23 35.32 -9.90
C MET A 253 -20.48 36.76 -9.46
N ARG A 254 -20.86 37.01 -8.20
CA ARG A 254 -21.02 38.36 -7.66
C ARG A 254 -19.70 39.13 -7.66
N VAL A 255 -18.63 38.51 -7.15
CA VAL A 255 -17.29 39.11 -7.15
C VAL A 255 -16.80 39.39 -8.57
N LEU A 256 -17.06 38.50 -9.51
CA LEU A 256 -16.71 38.70 -10.92
C LEU A 256 -17.47 39.87 -11.53
N ALA A 257 -18.78 39.99 -11.26
CA ALA A 257 -19.59 41.11 -11.71
C ALA A 257 -19.14 42.46 -11.14
N GLU A 258 -18.79 42.51 -9.87
CA GLU A 258 -18.23 43.70 -9.22
C GLU A 258 -16.88 44.10 -9.83
N GLN A 259 -15.99 43.15 -10.09
CA GLN A 259 -14.71 43.38 -10.77
C GLN A 259 -14.90 43.91 -12.20
N TYR A 260 -15.86 43.33 -12.95
CA TYR A 260 -16.18 43.77 -14.30
C TYR A 260 -16.73 45.21 -14.31
N ALA A 261 -17.66 45.53 -13.40
CA ALA A 261 -18.20 46.87 -13.26
C ALA A 261 -17.11 47.90 -12.89
N ALA A 262 -16.20 47.57 -11.97
CA ALA A 262 -15.06 48.41 -11.62
C ALA A 262 -14.12 48.67 -12.81
N HIS A 263 -13.88 47.68 -13.66
CA HIS A 263 -13.07 47.82 -14.87
C HIS A 263 -13.73 48.73 -15.92
N LEU A 264 -15.03 48.64 -16.09
CA LEU A 264 -15.77 49.54 -17.02
C LEU A 264 -15.80 50.98 -16.52
N SER A 265 -15.73 51.19 -15.21
CA SER A 265 -15.76 52.52 -14.61
C SER A 265 -14.35 53.16 -14.51
N SER A 266 -13.30 52.47 -14.91
CA SER A 266 -11.92 52.95 -14.92
C SER A 266 -11.65 53.84 -16.14
N PRO A 267 -11.18 55.08 -16.01
CA PRO A 267 -11.06 56.05 -17.13
C PRO A 267 -9.98 55.71 -18.15
N ASP A 268 -9.16 54.65 -17.92
CA ASP A 268 -7.99 54.31 -18.75
C ASP A 268 -8.31 53.57 -20.05
N LEU A 269 -9.62 53.30 -20.39
CA LEU A 269 -10.00 52.53 -21.57
C LEU A 269 -10.40 53.41 -22.78
N HIS A 270 -10.22 54.77 -22.74
CA HIS A 270 -10.55 55.64 -23.83
C HIS A 270 -9.35 56.27 -24.55
N THR A 271 -8.15 55.71 -24.40
CA THR A 271 -7.00 56.16 -25.19
C THR A 271 -6.31 54.96 -25.85
N VAL A 272 -6.86 54.47 -26.93
CA VAL A 272 -6.16 53.89 -28.11
C VAL A 272 -6.96 54.21 -29.33
#